data_33a2548a7225fa65ed02e50d3417683f
#
_entry.id   33a2548a7225fa65ed02e50d3417683f
#
_cell.length_a   1.000
_cell.length_b   1.000
_cell.length_c   1.000
_cell.angle_alpha   90.00
_cell.angle_beta   90.00
_cell.angle_gamma   90.00
#
_symmetry.space_group_name_H-M   'P 1'
#
loop_
_entity.id
_entity.type
_entity.pdbx_description
1 polymer ?
#
loop_
_entity_poly.entity_id
_entity_poly.type
_entity_poly.pdbx_seq_one_letter_code
_entity_poly.pdbx_strand_id
1 'polypeptide(L)'
;MLLALQVLFGALAAGTGLGLIIDVAKNRMDDLRKATGKQWAAGFTVGIIANLLDTLGCGSYAPSTFMYKLFNQMDDIDIPGTLNVGDTFPVIFEAFIFTASVDCDPMFLWIMYICAAIGSFGFATIVTKWPRNKIRYALGFIMIPLALIMFCKNMSFGPFGSVGTLTGLTGWKLIVAAGLNIVWGALMDIGFGLYAPCMATCLLLGVNAPACFPVFMGSCAVLMPACSIEFIKTHRYDVPHTIGNALGGLIGVFIAWKVVTSLPMPILINLICVVLLWTSYTLISAARKDKKAGVA
;
A
#
# COMPACT_ATOMS: atom_id res chain seq x y z
N MET A 1 0.79 23.98 -3.54
CA MET A 1 0.09 22.78 -3.00
C MET A 1 0.96 21.54 -3.09
N LEU A 2 1.58 21.26 -4.24
CA LEU A 2 2.48 20.10 -4.43
C LEU A 2 3.67 20.12 -3.45
N LEU A 3 4.36 21.24 -3.33
CA LEU A 3 5.46 21.41 -2.36
C LEU A 3 5.01 21.11 -0.92
N ALA A 4 3.79 21.48 -0.55
CA ALA A 4 3.27 21.20 0.80
C ALA A 4 3.06 19.69 1.03
N LEU A 5 2.66 18.92 0.01
CA LEU A 5 2.59 17.45 0.08
C LEU A 5 3.98 16.83 0.24
N GLN A 6 4.95 17.32 -0.51
CA GLN A 6 6.35 16.85 -0.39
C GLN A 6 6.94 17.13 0.98
N VAL A 7 6.67 18.33 1.54
CA VAL A 7 7.08 18.68 2.91
C VAL A 7 6.39 17.79 3.94
N LEU A 8 5.10 17.50 3.76
CA LEU A 8 4.37 16.57 4.61
C LEU A 8 5.02 15.17 4.60
N PHE A 9 5.31 14.62 3.44
CA PHE A 9 5.97 13.32 3.31
C PHE A 9 7.36 13.31 3.96
N GLY A 10 8.14 14.36 3.75
CA GLY A 10 9.43 14.52 4.42
C GLY A 10 9.31 14.59 5.95
N ALA A 11 8.33 15.31 6.47
CA ALA A 11 8.08 15.41 7.91
C ALA A 11 7.62 14.06 8.50
N LEU A 12 6.76 13.31 7.81
CA LEU A 12 6.32 11.98 8.22
C LEU A 12 7.48 10.98 8.24
N ALA A 13 8.32 10.97 7.21
CA ALA A 13 9.52 10.12 7.17
C ALA A 13 10.50 10.48 8.29
N ALA A 14 10.78 11.77 8.49
CA ALA A 14 11.67 12.24 9.55
C ALA A 14 11.15 11.91 10.95
N GLY A 15 9.84 12.11 11.19
CA GLY A 15 9.19 11.78 12.47
C GLY A 15 9.26 10.30 12.80
N THR A 16 8.90 9.44 11.84
CA THR A 16 8.96 7.98 12.01
C THR A 16 10.41 7.51 12.17
N GLY A 17 11.34 8.04 11.36
CA GLY A 17 12.75 7.71 11.43
C GLY A 17 13.38 8.12 12.77
N LEU A 18 13.05 9.30 13.27
CA LEU A 18 13.51 9.75 14.58
C LEU A 18 12.96 8.85 15.69
N GLY A 19 11.69 8.48 15.63
CA GLY A 19 11.08 7.54 16.57
C GLY A 19 11.77 6.18 16.58
N LEU A 20 12.05 5.62 15.40
CA LEU A 20 12.77 4.36 15.25
C LEU A 20 14.21 4.45 15.79
N ILE A 21 14.95 5.50 15.43
CA ILE A 21 16.32 5.70 15.90
C ILE A 21 16.37 5.83 17.42
N ILE A 22 15.46 6.60 18.03
CA ILE A 22 15.39 6.78 19.49
C ILE A 22 15.08 5.43 20.17
N ASP A 23 14.14 4.67 19.64
CA ASP A 23 13.78 3.38 20.23
C ASP A 23 14.93 2.38 20.13
N VAL A 24 15.55 2.24 18.96
CA VAL A 24 16.70 1.36 18.76
C VAL A 24 17.87 1.77 19.67
N ALA A 25 18.18 3.05 19.75
CA ALA A 25 19.30 3.55 20.55
C ALA A 25 19.09 3.37 22.05
N LYS A 26 17.85 3.52 22.54
CA LYS A 26 17.55 3.43 23.98
C LYS A 26 17.20 2.02 24.45
N ASN A 27 16.48 1.27 23.64
CA ASN A 27 15.81 0.06 24.09
C ASN A 27 16.24 -1.22 23.34
N ARG A 28 16.74 -1.10 22.11
CA ARG A 28 16.96 -2.23 21.20
C ARG A 28 18.41 -2.31 20.62
N MET A 29 19.36 -1.62 21.24
CA MET A 29 20.76 -1.61 20.77
C MET A 29 21.37 -2.99 20.80
N ASP A 30 20.98 -3.84 21.75
CA ASP A 30 21.47 -5.22 21.84
C ASP A 30 20.99 -6.10 20.69
N ASP A 31 19.75 -5.88 20.20
CA ASP A 31 19.24 -6.59 19.02
C ASP A 31 20.03 -6.20 17.77
N LEU A 32 20.38 -4.93 17.64
CA LEU A 32 21.22 -4.43 16.56
C LEU A 32 22.64 -5.06 16.60
N ARG A 33 23.24 -5.14 17.80
CA ARG A 33 24.59 -5.71 17.98
C ARG A 33 24.65 -7.23 17.76
N LYS A 34 23.59 -7.93 18.10
CA LYS A 34 23.47 -9.40 17.93
C LYS A 34 22.99 -9.79 16.53
N ALA A 35 22.57 -8.81 15.72
CA ALA A 35 22.06 -9.05 14.40
C ALA A 35 23.10 -9.72 13.48
N THR A 36 22.70 -10.79 12.84
CA THR A 36 23.54 -11.53 11.91
C THR A 36 23.49 -10.94 10.50
N GLY A 37 24.57 -11.07 9.73
CA GLY A 37 24.57 -10.67 8.32
C GLY A 37 23.46 -11.33 7.50
N LYS A 38 23.02 -12.53 7.90
CA LYS A 38 21.91 -13.25 7.26
C LYS A 38 20.57 -12.55 7.45
N GLN A 39 20.29 -12.03 8.66
CA GLN A 39 19.06 -11.27 8.94
C GLN A 39 19.02 -9.96 8.15
N TRP A 40 20.14 -9.23 8.09
CA TRP A 40 20.28 -8.04 7.28
C TRP A 40 20.04 -8.31 5.79
N ALA A 41 20.67 -9.35 5.24
CA ALA A 41 20.52 -9.74 3.85
C ALA A 41 19.07 -10.17 3.54
N ALA A 42 18.43 -10.91 4.45
CA ALA A 42 17.04 -11.32 4.31
C ALA A 42 16.10 -10.10 4.29
N GLY A 43 16.20 -9.20 5.28
CA GLY A 43 15.41 -7.98 5.33
C GLY A 43 15.59 -7.15 4.07
N PHE A 44 16.83 -6.93 3.65
CA PHE A 44 17.15 -6.14 2.46
C PHE A 44 16.60 -6.76 1.16
N THR A 45 16.76 -8.06 0.97
CA THR A 45 16.26 -8.76 -0.24
C THR A 45 14.74 -8.79 -0.27
N VAL A 46 14.10 -9.08 0.87
CA VAL A 46 12.64 -9.04 0.99
C VAL A 46 12.15 -7.62 0.70
N GLY A 47 12.82 -6.60 1.25
CA GLY A 47 12.50 -5.21 1.00
C GLY A 47 12.52 -4.85 -0.48
N ILE A 48 13.58 -5.22 -1.23
CA ILE A 48 13.65 -4.98 -2.67
C ILE A 48 12.48 -5.62 -3.40
N ILE A 49 12.26 -6.91 -3.19
CA ILE A 49 11.27 -7.67 -3.96
C ILE A 49 9.85 -7.23 -3.62
N ALA A 50 9.56 -7.10 -2.33
CA ALA A 50 8.21 -6.78 -1.87
C ALA A 50 7.80 -5.35 -2.25
N ASN A 51 8.67 -4.37 -2.05
CA ASN A 51 8.34 -2.98 -2.38
C ASN A 51 8.39 -2.71 -3.90
N LEU A 52 9.15 -3.48 -4.67
CA LEU A 52 9.02 -3.48 -6.12
C LEU A 52 7.61 -3.92 -6.54
N LEU A 53 7.08 -4.99 -5.95
CA LEU A 53 5.73 -5.47 -6.19
C LEU A 53 4.66 -4.50 -5.64
N ASP A 54 4.93 -3.84 -4.53
CA ASP A 54 4.07 -2.82 -3.92
C ASP A 54 3.86 -1.65 -4.87
N THR A 55 4.95 -1.09 -5.38
CA THR A 55 4.92 0.01 -6.37
C THR A 55 4.14 -0.38 -7.63
N LEU A 56 4.17 -1.64 -8.04
CA LEU A 56 3.35 -2.16 -9.13
C LEU A 56 1.86 -2.33 -8.74
N GLY A 57 1.51 -2.15 -7.47
CA GLY A 57 0.13 -2.24 -6.95
C GLY A 57 -0.26 -3.59 -6.34
N CYS A 58 0.67 -4.56 -6.25
CA CYS A 58 0.38 -5.89 -5.68
C CYS A 58 0.31 -5.91 -4.15
N GLY A 59 0.81 -4.87 -3.48
CA GLY A 59 0.97 -4.82 -2.04
C GLY A 59 2.24 -5.54 -1.55
N SER A 60 2.96 -4.94 -0.58
CA SER A 60 4.20 -5.51 -0.01
C SER A 60 3.95 -6.58 1.05
N TYR A 61 2.85 -6.49 1.78
CA TYR A 61 2.61 -7.31 2.98
C TYR A 61 2.52 -8.82 2.71
N ALA A 62 1.79 -9.23 1.67
CA ALA A 62 1.60 -10.64 1.37
C ALA A 62 2.90 -11.32 0.89
N PRO A 63 3.66 -10.74 -0.07
CA PRO A 63 4.95 -11.29 -0.48
C PRO A 63 5.97 -11.32 0.66
N SER A 64 6.09 -10.26 1.46
CA SER A 64 7.01 -10.19 2.58
C SER A 64 6.69 -11.23 3.64
N THR A 65 5.42 -11.32 4.07
CA THR A 65 4.96 -12.32 5.04
C THR A 65 5.27 -13.73 4.55
N PHE A 66 5.00 -14.01 3.27
CA PHE A 66 5.31 -15.32 2.68
C PHE A 66 6.81 -15.63 2.74
N MET A 67 7.66 -14.69 2.35
CA MET A 67 9.10 -14.89 2.33
C MET A 67 9.67 -15.06 3.75
N TYR A 68 9.25 -14.22 4.72
CA TYR A 68 9.70 -14.35 6.09
C TYR A 68 9.28 -15.68 6.75
N LYS A 69 8.05 -16.13 6.49
CA LYS A 69 7.57 -17.44 6.98
C LYS A 69 8.25 -18.61 6.29
N LEU A 70 8.43 -18.54 4.97
CA LEU A 70 9.07 -19.61 4.20
C LEU A 70 10.49 -19.89 4.69
N PHE A 71 11.23 -18.84 5.03
CA PHE A 71 12.61 -18.94 5.48
C PHE A 71 12.76 -18.94 7.01
N ASN A 72 11.66 -18.93 7.75
CA ASN A 72 11.62 -18.90 9.22
C ASN A 72 12.56 -17.84 9.81
N GLN A 73 12.41 -16.58 9.35
CA GLN A 73 13.36 -15.52 9.64
C GLN A 73 13.08 -14.80 10.96
N MET A 74 11.83 -14.78 11.43
CA MET A 74 11.40 -14.14 12.67
C MET A 74 10.11 -14.75 13.20
N ASP A 75 9.74 -14.41 14.42
CA ASP A 75 8.48 -14.83 15.02
C ASP A 75 7.28 -14.21 14.29
N ASP A 76 6.21 -15.00 14.09
CA ASP A 76 5.00 -14.57 13.39
C ASP A 76 4.36 -13.30 14.00
N ILE A 77 4.54 -13.09 15.30
CA ILE A 77 3.97 -11.94 16.03
C ILE A 77 4.66 -10.62 15.68
N ASP A 78 5.94 -10.66 15.25
CA ASP A 78 6.74 -9.48 14.93
C ASP A 78 6.65 -9.10 13.44
N ILE A 79 6.17 -10.01 12.59
CA ILE A 79 6.04 -9.75 11.14
C ILE A 79 5.21 -8.50 10.85
N PRO A 80 4.00 -8.29 11.43
CA PRO A 80 3.21 -7.10 11.11
C PRO A 80 3.89 -5.78 11.47
N GLY A 81 4.57 -5.72 12.62
CA GLY A 81 5.30 -4.53 13.03
C GLY A 81 6.54 -4.29 12.17
N THR A 82 7.29 -5.35 11.87
CA THR A 82 8.47 -5.28 10.99
C THR A 82 8.11 -4.73 9.62
N LEU A 83 7.02 -5.21 9.03
CA LEU A 83 6.54 -4.72 7.74
C LEU A 83 6.00 -3.31 7.82
N ASN A 84 5.17 -3.00 8.84
CA ASN A 84 4.60 -1.67 8.96
C ASN A 84 5.69 -0.61 9.12
N VAL A 85 6.62 -0.80 10.05
CA VAL A 85 7.71 0.15 10.30
C VAL A 85 8.69 0.18 9.12
N GLY A 86 9.06 -0.98 8.57
CA GLY A 86 10.00 -1.10 7.47
C GLY A 86 9.47 -0.53 6.15
N ASP A 87 8.22 -0.83 5.79
CA ASP A 87 7.62 -0.37 4.53
C ASP A 87 7.17 1.10 4.57
N THR A 88 7.07 1.72 5.76
CA THR A 88 6.72 3.15 5.88
C THR A 88 7.64 4.04 5.05
N PHE A 89 8.94 3.78 5.07
CA PHE A 89 9.90 4.61 4.32
C PHE A 89 9.80 4.43 2.80
N PRO A 90 9.77 3.20 2.27
CA PRO A 90 9.50 2.97 0.86
C PRO A 90 8.17 3.57 0.38
N VAL A 91 7.08 3.40 1.13
CA VAL A 91 5.76 3.93 0.77
C VAL A 91 5.72 5.46 0.76
N ILE A 92 6.38 6.11 1.72
CA ILE A 92 6.54 7.57 1.69
C ILE A 92 7.39 8.00 0.49
N PHE A 93 8.43 7.26 0.15
CA PHE A 93 9.25 7.53 -1.02
C PHE A 93 8.48 7.33 -2.33
N GLU A 94 7.65 6.29 -2.44
CA GLU A 94 6.71 6.12 -3.55
C GLU A 94 5.81 7.34 -3.72
N ALA A 95 5.12 7.73 -2.65
CA ALA A 95 4.23 8.88 -2.65
C ALA A 95 4.96 10.16 -3.09
N PHE A 96 6.19 10.37 -2.60
CA PHE A 96 7.01 11.52 -2.93
C PHE A 96 7.37 11.55 -4.42
N ILE A 97 7.93 10.46 -4.96
CA ILE A 97 8.40 10.44 -6.34
C ILE A 97 7.26 10.43 -7.36
N PHE A 98 6.16 9.70 -7.09
CA PHE A 98 5.02 9.67 -8.01
C PHE A 98 4.25 10.99 -7.99
N THR A 99 4.09 11.62 -6.82
CA THR A 99 3.50 12.96 -6.73
C THR A 99 4.34 14.03 -7.45
N ALA A 100 5.66 13.85 -7.53
CA ALA A 100 6.55 14.75 -8.26
C ALA A 100 6.63 14.47 -9.77
N SER A 101 6.39 13.22 -10.19
CA SER A 101 6.65 12.75 -11.56
C SER A 101 5.39 12.60 -12.41
N VAL A 102 4.22 12.49 -11.78
CA VAL A 102 2.95 12.23 -12.45
C VAL A 102 2.05 13.44 -12.34
N ASP A 103 1.47 13.86 -13.48
CA ASP A 103 0.48 14.95 -13.49
C ASP A 103 -0.83 14.48 -12.84
N CYS A 104 -1.12 15.03 -11.66
CA CYS A 104 -2.30 14.77 -10.88
C CYS A 104 -2.75 16.04 -10.16
N ASP A 105 -4.05 16.29 -10.12
CA ASP A 105 -4.62 17.47 -9.47
C ASP A 105 -4.24 17.48 -7.97
N PRO A 106 -3.50 18.51 -7.50
CA PRO A 106 -3.09 18.58 -6.09
C PRO A 106 -4.25 18.68 -5.11
N MET A 107 -5.37 19.31 -5.50
CA MET A 107 -6.56 19.42 -4.64
C MET A 107 -7.23 18.05 -4.46
N PHE A 108 -7.31 17.27 -5.56
CA PHE A 108 -7.78 15.90 -5.52
C PHE A 108 -6.91 15.03 -4.60
N LEU A 109 -5.58 15.14 -4.69
CA LEU A 109 -4.65 14.41 -3.82
C LEU A 109 -4.88 14.75 -2.34
N TRP A 110 -4.95 16.03 -1.98
CA TRP A 110 -5.19 16.45 -0.59
C TRP A 110 -6.48 15.87 -0.03
N ILE A 111 -7.57 15.94 -0.80
CA ILE A 111 -8.88 15.42 -0.37
C ILE A 111 -8.79 13.90 -0.15
N MET A 112 -8.16 13.17 -1.07
CA MET A 112 -8.03 11.72 -0.95
C MET A 112 -7.19 11.32 0.27
N TYR A 113 -6.07 12.00 0.53
CA TYR A 113 -5.22 11.72 1.68
C TYR A 113 -5.90 12.02 3.03
N ILE A 114 -6.58 13.17 3.11
CA ILE A 114 -7.35 13.53 4.31
C ILE A 114 -8.49 12.52 4.55
N CYS A 115 -9.20 12.13 3.51
CA CYS A 115 -10.28 11.15 3.62
C CYS A 115 -9.78 9.77 4.04
N ALA A 116 -8.65 9.31 3.51
CA ALA A 116 -8.01 8.06 3.96
C ALA A 116 -7.62 8.14 5.44
N ALA A 117 -7.01 9.26 5.87
CA ALA A 117 -6.66 9.49 7.26
C ALA A 117 -7.88 9.49 8.18
N ILE A 118 -8.96 10.18 7.79
CA ILE A 118 -10.25 10.16 8.52
C ILE A 118 -10.77 8.73 8.64
N GLY A 119 -10.65 7.94 7.57
CA GLY A 119 -11.05 6.52 7.57
C GLY A 119 -10.29 5.71 8.61
N SER A 120 -8.98 5.76 8.58
CA SER A 120 -8.12 5.02 9.51
C SER A 120 -8.33 5.50 10.94
N PHE A 121 -8.11 6.78 11.25
CA PHE A 121 -8.18 7.27 12.63
C PHE A 121 -9.60 7.32 13.21
N GLY A 122 -10.61 7.58 12.37
CA GLY A 122 -11.99 7.78 12.81
C GLY A 122 -12.83 6.51 12.89
N PHE A 123 -12.59 5.54 12.00
CA PHE A 123 -13.46 4.39 11.82
C PHE A 123 -12.80 3.03 12.09
N ALA A 124 -11.52 2.98 12.44
CA ALA A 124 -10.81 1.74 12.73
C ALA A 124 -11.55 0.85 13.74
N THR A 125 -12.03 1.43 14.84
CA THR A 125 -12.77 0.70 15.89
C THR A 125 -14.12 0.14 15.44
N ILE A 126 -14.73 0.72 14.41
CA ILE A 126 -15.99 0.25 13.83
C ILE A 126 -15.71 -0.91 12.89
N VAL A 127 -14.71 -0.74 12.02
CA VAL A 127 -14.36 -1.70 10.98
C VAL A 127 -13.73 -2.98 11.56
N THR A 128 -13.03 -2.89 12.70
CA THR A 128 -12.50 -4.07 13.40
C THR A 128 -13.58 -5.06 13.84
N LYS A 129 -14.83 -4.59 14.00
CA LYS A 129 -15.99 -5.44 14.33
C LYS A 129 -16.63 -6.11 13.12
N TRP A 130 -16.24 -5.75 11.91
CA TRP A 130 -16.82 -6.31 10.69
C TRP A 130 -16.29 -7.73 10.41
N PRO A 131 -17.12 -8.59 9.83
CA PRO A 131 -16.74 -9.96 9.53
C PRO A 131 -15.70 -10.00 8.40
N ARG A 132 -14.43 -10.16 8.76
CA ARG A 132 -13.28 -10.12 7.86
C ARG A 132 -13.47 -10.98 6.60
N ASN A 133 -13.98 -12.19 6.76
CA ASN A 133 -14.16 -13.10 5.64
C ASN A 133 -15.18 -12.60 4.62
N LYS A 134 -16.29 -11.98 5.08
CA LYS A 134 -17.28 -11.40 4.16
C LYS A 134 -16.69 -10.25 3.36
N ILE A 135 -15.89 -9.39 4.01
CA ILE A 135 -15.22 -8.28 3.32
C ILE A 135 -14.22 -8.80 2.29
N ARG A 136 -13.40 -9.81 2.65
CA ARG A 136 -12.45 -10.44 1.70
C ARG A 136 -13.15 -11.02 0.48
N TYR A 137 -14.25 -11.73 0.67
CA TYR A 137 -15.03 -12.25 -0.44
C TYR A 137 -15.64 -11.13 -1.29
N ALA A 138 -16.25 -10.11 -0.67
CA ALA A 138 -16.85 -9.00 -1.38
C ALA A 138 -15.83 -8.25 -2.23
N LEU A 139 -14.71 -7.84 -1.65
CA LEU A 139 -13.63 -7.16 -2.36
C LEU A 139 -13.02 -8.06 -3.45
N GLY A 140 -12.72 -9.32 -3.14
CA GLY A 140 -12.17 -10.26 -4.11
C GLY A 140 -13.08 -10.44 -5.31
N PHE A 141 -14.39 -10.61 -5.11
CA PHE A 141 -15.33 -10.75 -6.23
C PHE A 141 -15.54 -9.46 -7.02
N ILE A 142 -15.47 -8.28 -6.37
CA ILE A 142 -15.60 -6.98 -7.06
C ILE A 142 -14.38 -6.71 -7.96
N MET A 143 -13.19 -7.15 -7.58
CA MET A 143 -11.97 -6.93 -8.38
C MET A 143 -11.99 -7.66 -9.73
N ILE A 144 -12.70 -8.80 -9.85
CA ILE A 144 -12.76 -9.58 -11.10
C ILE A 144 -13.47 -8.80 -12.22
N PRO A 145 -14.75 -8.40 -12.06
CA PRO A 145 -15.44 -7.64 -13.11
C PRO A 145 -14.74 -6.30 -13.39
N LEU A 146 -14.12 -5.71 -12.39
CA LEU A 146 -13.38 -4.48 -12.55
C LEU A 146 -12.16 -4.66 -13.47
N ALA A 147 -11.35 -5.69 -13.22
CA ALA A 147 -10.24 -6.04 -14.10
C ALA A 147 -10.71 -6.30 -15.54
N LEU A 148 -11.84 -7.00 -15.69
CA LEU A 148 -12.43 -7.29 -17.00
C LEU A 148 -12.90 -6.00 -17.71
N ILE A 149 -13.58 -5.10 -17.01
CA ILE A 149 -14.01 -3.81 -17.56
C ILE A 149 -12.79 -2.99 -18.01
N MET A 150 -11.74 -2.94 -17.20
CA MET A 150 -10.52 -2.21 -17.55
C MET A 150 -9.81 -2.82 -18.76
N PHE A 151 -9.75 -4.15 -18.84
CA PHE A 151 -9.21 -4.85 -20.00
C PHE A 151 -10.03 -4.54 -21.27
N CYS A 152 -11.36 -4.62 -21.21
CA CYS A 152 -12.23 -4.28 -22.34
C CYS A 152 -12.05 -2.81 -22.78
N LYS A 153 -11.94 -1.87 -21.84
CA LYS A 153 -11.64 -0.46 -22.15
C LYS A 153 -10.30 -0.30 -22.85
N ASN A 154 -9.27 -1.01 -22.41
CA ASN A 154 -7.94 -0.96 -23.01
C ASN A 154 -7.91 -1.50 -24.44
N MET A 155 -8.70 -2.54 -24.70
CA MET A 155 -8.85 -3.14 -26.02
C MET A 155 -9.89 -2.42 -26.90
N SER A 156 -10.51 -1.34 -26.42
CA SER A 156 -11.64 -0.64 -27.09
C SER A 156 -12.78 -1.61 -27.46
N PHE A 157 -13.00 -2.63 -26.64
CA PHE A 157 -13.98 -3.68 -26.88
C PHE A 157 -15.25 -3.46 -26.05
N GLY A 158 -16.42 -3.49 -26.72
CA GLY A 158 -17.73 -3.44 -26.07
C GLY A 158 -18.20 -2.01 -25.68
N PRO A 159 -19.26 -1.92 -24.85
CA PRO A 159 -19.92 -0.66 -24.53
C PRO A 159 -19.24 0.16 -23.43
N PHE A 160 -18.08 -0.25 -22.94
CA PHE A 160 -17.46 0.30 -21.74
C PHE A 160 -16.71 1.63 -21.96
N GLY A 161 -16.67 2.16 -23.19
CA GLY A 161 -15.98 3.41 -23.52
C GLY A 161 -14.46 3.28 -23.52
N SER A 162 -13.79 4.44 -23.58
CA SER A 162 -12.32 4.53 -23.53
C SER A 162 -11.79 4.54 -22.10
N VAL A 163 -10.49 4.36 -21.97
CA VAL A 163 -9.76 4.53 -20.71
C VAL A 163 -9.90 5.98 -20.23
N GLY A 164 -9.96 6.17 -18.92
CA GLY A 164 -10.05 7.50 -18.33
C GLY A 164 -8.86 8.39 -18.68
N THR A 165 -9.11 9.68 -18.86
CA THR A 165 -8.10 10.68 -19.23
C THR A 165 -7.94 11.78 -18.17
N LEU A 166 -8.74 11.75 -17.10
CA LEU A 166 -8.72 12.77 -16.06
C LEU A 166 -7.48 12.64 -15.17
N THR A 167 -6.89 13.77 -14.80
CA THR A 167 -5.81 13.85 -13.81
C THR A 167 -6.32 14.11 -12.38
N GLY A 168 -7.62 14.29 -12.21
CA GLY A 168 -8.30 14.49 -10.93
C GLY A 168 -9.80 14.38 -11.09
N LEU A 169 -10.53 14.44 -9.98
CA LEU A 169 -11.98 14.34 -9.93
C LEU A 169 -12.60 15.61 -9.34
N THR A 170 -13.79 15.96 -9.83
CA THR A 170 -14.58 17.09 -9.35
C THR A 170 -16.05 16.71 -9.19
N GLY A 171 -16.83 17.56 -8.50
CA GLY A 171 -18.26 17.36 -8.33
C GLY A 171 -18.58 16.03 -7.62
N TRP A 172 -19.68 15.38 -8.07
CA TRP A 172 -20.15 14.14 -7.44
C TRP A 172 -19.15 12.98 -7.49
N LYS A 173 -18.32 12.91 -8.54
CA LYS A 173 -17.28 11.89 -8.67
C LYS A 173 -16.23 12.00 -7.55
N LEU A 174 -15.84 13.23 -7.21
CA LEU A 174 -14.94 13.49 -6.10
C LEU A 174 -15.55 13.06 -4.76
N ILE A 175 -16.83 13.35 -4.55
CA ILE A 175 -17.55 12.97 -3.32
C ILE A 175 -17.58 11.45 -3.17
N VAL A 176 -17.87 10.73 -4.25
CA VAL A 176 -17.86 9.25 -4.25
C VAL A 176 -16.46 8.70 -3.98
N ALA A 177 -15.44 9.23 -4.67
CA ALA A 177 -14.05 8.79 -4.47
C ALA A 177 -13.59 9.04 -3.03
N ALA A 178 -13.85 10.22 -2.49
CA ALA A 178 -13.52 10.61 -1.12
C ALA A 178 -14.22 9.72 -0.08
N GLY A 179 -15.53 9.49 -0.24
CA GLY A 179 -16.30 8.60 0.63
C GLY A 179 -15.79 7.15 0.61
N LEU A 180 -15.47 6.62 -0.57
CA LEU A 180 -14.87 5.29 -0.68
C LEU A 180 -13.46 5.26 -0.10
N ASN A 181 -12.67 6.32 -0.25
CA ASN A 181 -11.32 6.37 0.32
C ASN A 181 -11.30 6.41 1.86
N ILE A 182 -12.36 6.96 2.50
CA ILE A 182 -12.58 6.80 3.94
C ILE A 182 -12.74 5.31 4.29
N VAL A 183 -13.54 4.58 3.52
CA VAL A 183 -13.74 3.15 3.74
C VAL A 183 -12.44 2.36 3.53
N TRP A 184 -11.70 2.66 2.46
CA TRP A 184 -10.43 1.98 2.17
C TRP A 184 -9.37 2.26 3.25
N GLY A 185 -9.28 3.49 3.75
CA GLY A 185 -8.40 3.85 4.87
C GLY A 185 -8.76 3.07 6.14
N ALA A 186 -10.04 2.98 6.49
CA ALA A 186 -10.49 2.21 7.62
C ALA A 186 -10.23 0.69 7.48
N LEU A 187 -10.40 0.13 6.28
CA LEU A 187 -10.15 -1.28 6.01
C LEU A 187 -8.66 -1.63 6.06
N MET A 188 -7.77 -0.68 5.77
CA MET A 188 -6.33 -0.91 5.84
C MET A 188 -5.87 -1.31 7.24
N ASP A 189 -6.48 -0.74 8.30
CA ASP A 189 -6.13 -1.05 9.69
C ASP A 189 -6.41 -2.50 10.09
N ILE A 190 -7.30 -3.18 9.38
CA ILE A 190 -7.59 -4.60 9.59
C ILE A 190 -6.89 -5.52 8.58
N GLY A 191 -5.90 -4.97 7.87
CA GLY A 191 -5.04 -5.72 6.96
C GLY A 191 -5.57 -5.90 5.54
N PHE A 192 -6.51 -5.06 5.10
CA PHE A 192 -6.90 -4.98 3.69
C PHE A 192 -6.06 -3.92 2.98
N GLY A 193 -5.34 -4.31 1.95
CA GLY A 193 -4.55 -3.38 1.15
C GLY A 193 -5.42 -2.28 0.52
N LEU A 194 -5.03 -1.02 0.72
CA LEU A 194 -5.74 0.14 0.16
C LEU A 194 -5.50 0.29 -1.35
N TYR A 195 -4.36 -0.15 -1.86
CA TYR A 195 -3.89 0.14 -3.22
C TYR A 195 -4.89 -0.28 -4.30
N ALA A 196 -5.21 -1.56 -4.37
CA ALA A 196 -6.08 -2.09 -5.42
C ALA A 196 -7.50 -1.49 -5.41
N PRO A 197 -8.22 -1.41 -4.28
CA PRO A 197 -9.55 -0.81 -4.27
C PRO A 197 -9.55 0.70 -4.51
N CYS A 198 -8.55 1.45 -4.04
CA CYS A 198 -8.42 2.87 -4.32
C CYS A 198 -8.14 3.12 -5.81
N MET A 199 -7.18 2.39 -6.39
CA MET A 199 -6.87 2.45 -7.83
C MET A 199 -8.11 2.13 -8.66
N ALA A 200 -8.81 1.07 -8.31
CA ALA A 200 -10.04 0.66 -8.95
C ALA A 200 -11.12 1.75 -8.94
N THR A 201 -11.32 2.38 -7.80
CA THR A 201 -12.26 3.50 -7.63
C THR A 201 -11.90 4.65 -8.57
N CYS A 202 -10.65 5.08 -8.60
CA CYS A 202 -10.17 6.15 -9.44
C CYS A 202 -10.36 5.86 -10.94
N LEU A 203 -9.97 4.65 -11.38
CA LEU A 203 -10.10 4.22 -12.77
C LEU A 203 -11.57 4.15 -13.23
N LEU A 204 -12.48 3.64 -12.39
CA LEU A 204 -13.91 3.60 -12.71
C LEU A 204 -14.53 4.98 -12.88
N LEU A 205 -14.10 5.94 -12.07
CA LEU A 205 -14.58 7.33 -12.12
C LEU A 205 -13.96 8.14 -13.26
N GLY A 206 -12.99 7.56 -13.99
CA GLY A 206 -12.42 8.15 -15.20
C GLY A 206 -11.05 8.82 -15.02
N VAL A 207 -10.38 8.61 -13.89
CA VAL A 207 -8.98 9.02 -13.70
C VAL A 207 -8.09 8.17 -14.61
N ASN A 208 -7.06 8.76 -15.19
CA ASN A 208 -6.08 8.02 -15.99
C ASN A 208 -5.21 7.12 -15.10
N ALA A 209 -4.67 6.05 -15.68
CA ALA A 209 -3.92 5.06 -14.92
C ALA A 209 -2.71 5.65 -14.19
N PRO A 210 -1.83 6.47 -14.79
CA PRO A 210 -0.73 7.09 -14.07
C PRO A 210 -1.16 7.94 -12.88
N ALA A 211 -2.20 8.77 -13.01
CA ALA A 211 -2.66 9.64 -11.93
C ALA A 211 -3.25 8.88 -10.73
N CYS A 212 -3.59 7.61 -10.89
CA CYS A 212 -4.03 6.80 -9.75
C CYS A 212 -2.88 6.49 -8.78
N PHE A 213 -1.63 6.38 -9.26
CA PHE A 213 -0.48 6.00 -8.42
C PHE A 213 -0.23 6.97 -7.27
N PRO A 214 -0.06 8.28 -7.48
CA PRO A 214 0.10 9.20 -6.36
C PRO A 214 -1.08 9.17 -5.39
N VAL A 215 -2.31 8.88 -5.85
CA VAL A 215 -3.50 8.86 -5.00
C VAL A 215 -3.42 7.74 -3.95
N PHE A 216 -3.24 6.49 -4.37
CA PHE A 216 -3.24 5.39 -3.41
C PHE A 216 -1.94 5.30 -2.61
N MET A 217 -0.78 5.62 -3.23
CA MET A 217 0.51 5.66 -2.53
C MET A 217 0.53 6.74 -1.44
N GLY A 218 0.08 7.95 -1.77
CA GLY A 218 0.02 9.04 -0.81
C GLY A 218 -1.02 8.82 0.29
N SER A 219 -2.15 8.18 -0.03
CA SER A 219 -3.12 7.77 0.99
C SER A 219 -2.46 6.83 2.02
N CYS A 220 -1.70 5.82 1.59
CA CYS A 220 -0.96 4.94 2.49
C CYS A 220 0.17 5.66 3.23
N ALA A 221 0.92 6.53 2.54
CA ALA A 221 2.02 7.28 3.14
C ALA A 221 1.60 8.15 4.32
N VAL A 222 0.35 8.60 4.37
CA VAL A 222 -0.21 9.36 5.50
C VAL A 222 -0.62 8.44 6.65
N LEU A 223 -1.07 7.21 6.36
CA LEU A 223 -1.58 6.28 7.38
C LEU A 223 -0.47 5.50 8.09
N MET A 224 0.48 4.97 7.34
CA MET A 224 1.51 4.04 7.85
C MET A 224 2.38 4.61 8.99
N PRO A 225 2.78 5.89 8.99
CA PRO A 225 3.56 6.46 10.10
C PRO A 225 2.88 6.35 11.46
N ALA A 226 1.56 6.53 11.52
CA ALA A 226 0.82 6.44 12.77
C ALA A 226 0.80 5.02 13.33
N CYS A 227 0.55 4.02 12.47
CA CYS A 227 0.63 2.62 12.86
C CYS A 227 2.06 2.23 13.27
N SER A 228 3.07 2.74 12.56
CA SER A 228 4.49 2.49 12.86
C SER A 228 4.89 3.00 14.24
N ILE A 229 4.41 4.18 14.65
CA ILE A 229 4.66 4.71 16.00
C ILE A 229 4.14 3.77 17.07
N GLU A 230 2.99 3.13 16.86
CA GLU A 230 2.43 2.18 17.84
C GLU A 230 3.28 0.90 17.93
N PHE A 231 3.73 0.35 16.81
CA PHE A 231 4.63 -0.80 16.82
C PHE A 231 6.01 -0.47 17.43
N ILE A 232 6.53 0.73 17.19
CA ILE A 232 7.77 1.21 17.82
C ILE A 232 7.60 1.30 19.32
N LYS A 233 6.52 1.91 19.83
CA LYS A 233 6.25 2.05 21.27
C LYS A 233 6.07 0.69 21.98
N THR A 234 5.46 -0.26 21.31
CA THR A 234 5.22 -1.60 21.86
C THR A 234 6.38 -2.58 21.63
N HIS A 235 7.45 -2.12 20.97
CA HIS A 235 8.65 -2.91 20.62
C HIS A 235 8.34 -4.21 19.84
N ARG A 236 7.23 -4.23 19.08
CA ARG A 236 6.77 -5.38 18.30
C ARG A 236 7.23 -5.32 16.86
N TYR A 237 8.52 -5.38 16.65
CA TYR A 237 9.17 -5.45 15.34
C TYR A 237 10.57 -6.03 15.47
N ASP A 238 11.08 -6.66 14.44
CA ASP A 238 12.46 -7.16 14.39
C ASP A 238 13.38 -6.09 13.79
N VAL A 239 14.39 -5.63 14.54
CA VAL A 239 15.21 -4.47 14.19
C VAL A 239 15.98 -4.68 12.87
N PRO A 240 16.80 -5.75 12.68
CA PRO A 240 17.58 -5.91 11.48
C PRO A 240 16.73 -6.09 10.22
N HIS A 241 15.63 -6.84 10.31
CA HIS A 241 14.72 -7.00 9.17
C HIS A 241 13.98 -5.71 8.84
N THR A 242 13.55 -4.93 9.84
CA THR A 242 12.89 -3.63 9.63
C THR A 242 13.78 -2.64 8.87
N ILE A 243 15.01 -2.47 9.35
CA ILE A 243 15.96 -1.53 8.71
C ILE A 243 16.38 -2.06 7.34
N GLY A 244 16.66 -3.39 7.24
CA GLY A 244 16.97 -4.03 5.97
C GLY A 244 15.85 -3.85 4.96
N ASN A 245 14.59 -4.10 5.36
CA ASN A 245 13.41 -3.92 4.53
C ASN A 245 13.23 -2.46 4.08
N ALA A 246 13.42 -1.50 4.96
CA ALA A 246 13.35 -0.08 4.62
C ALA A 246 14.39 0.29 3.54
N LEU A 247 15.65 -0.09 3.74
CA LEU A 247 16.72 0.23 2.81
C LEU A 247 16.58 -0.50 1.46
N GLY A 248 16.25 -1.80 1.50
CA GLY A 248 15.97 -2.57 0.30
C GLY A 248 14.74 -2.06 -0.45
N GLY A 249 13.70 -1.69 0.30
CA GLY A 249 12.46 -1.16 -0.25
C GLY A 249 12.65 0.12 -1.03
N LEU A 250 13.48 1.05 -0.57
CA LEU A 250 13.82 2.26 -1.32
C LEU A 250 14.39 1.94 -2.71
N ILE A 251 15.23 0.90 -2.80
CA ILE A 251 15.81 0.45 -4.08
C ILE A 251 14.72 -0.20 -4.94
N GLY A 252 13.89 -1.07 -4.35
CA GLY A 252 12.77 -1.73 -5.04
C GLY A 252 11.81 -0.72 -5.65
N VAL A 253 11.41 0.29 -4.87
CA VAL A 253 10.58 1.40 -5.31
C VAL A 253 11.21 2.17 -6.47
N PHE A 254 12.49 2.52 -6.36
CA PHE A 254 13.17 3.27 -7.41
C PHE A 254 13.20 2.50 -8.74
N ILE A 255 13.48 1.20 -8.69
CA ILE A 255 13.47 0.33 -9.87
C ILE A 255 12.04 0.28 -10.46
N ALA A 256 11.04 0.03 -9.63
CA ALA A 256 9.65 -0.07 -10.07
C ALA A 256 9.11 1.25 -10.65
N TRP A 257 9.47 2.39 -10.03
CA TRP A 257 9.12 3.71 -10.56
C TRP A 257 9.65 3.92 -11.97
N LYS A 258 10.92 3.60 -12.22
CA LYS A 258 11.51 3.67 -13.56
C LYS A 258 10.78 2.78 -14.56
N VAL A 259 10.42 1.57 -14.16
CA VAL A 259 9.66 0.65 -15.00
C VAL A 259 8.26 1.22 -15.29
N VAL A 260 7.49 1.58 -14.26
CA VAL A 260 6.10 2.06 -14.40
C VAL A 260 6.02 3.31 -15.26
N THR A 261 6.92 4.29 -15.04
CA THR A 261 6.91 5.56 -15.79
C THR A 261 7.40 5.42 -17.23
N SER A 262 8.09 4.34 -17.56
CA SER A 262 8.55 4.05 -18.93
C SER A 262 7.57 3.20 -19.75
N LEU A 263 6.56 2.59 -19.11
CA LEU A 263 5.63 1.70 -19.80
C LEU A 263 4.64 2.48 -20.68
N PRO A 264 4.39 2.02 -21.93
CA PRO A 264 3.28 2.50 -22.72
C PRO A 264 1.94 2.27 -22.00
N MET A 265 0.99 3.21 -22.14
CA MET A 265 -0.31 3.17 -21.48
C MET A 265 -1.05 1.81 -21.60
N PRO A 266 -1.14 1.18 -22.78
CA PRO A 266 -1.82 -0.10 -22.89
C PRO A 266 -1.17 -1.23 -22.06
N ILE A 267 0.16 -1.22 -21.96
CA ILE A 267 0.89 -2.21 -21.16
C ILE A 267 0.67 -1.95 -19.67
N LEU A 268 0.71 -0.69 -19.25
CA LEU A 268 0.43 -0.30 -17.86
C LEU A 268 -0.97 -0.74 -17.42
N ILE A 269 -2.00 -0.54 -18.26
CA ILE A 269 -3.37 -0.97 -17.96
C ILE A 269 -3.48 -2.49 -17.87
N ASN A 270 -2.82 -3.23 -18.77
CA ASN A 270 -2.79 -4.69 -18.68
C ASN A 270 -2.11 -5.17 -17.40
N LEU A 271 -1.02 -4.53 -16.98
CA LEU A 271 -0.37 -4.80 -15.70
C LEU A 271 -1.34 -4.57 -14.53
N ILE A 272 -2.07 -3.45 -14.53
CA ILE A 272 -3.10 -3.16 -13.53
C ILE A 272 -4.18 -4.26 -13.50
N CYS A 273 -4.64 -4.74 -14.66
CA CYS A 273 -5.60 -5.84 -14.72
C CYS A 273 -5.06 -7.12 -14.06
N VAL A 274 -3.79 -7.46 -14.29
CA VAL A 274 -3.13 -8.60 -13.65
C VAL A 274 -3.08 -8.40 -12.13
N VAL A 275 -2.72 -7.21 -11.67
CA VAL A 275 -2.69 -6.85 -10.24
C VAL A 275 -4.06 -6.99 -9.59
N LEU A 276 -5.11 -6.50 -10.22
CA LEU A 276 -6.49 -6.64 -9.72
C LEU A 276 -6.91 -8.11 -9.60
N LEU A 277 -6.60 -8.94 -10.59
CA LEU A 277 -6.88 -10.38 -10.57
C LEU A 277 -6.05 -11.10 -9.48
N TRP A 278 -4.79 -10.73 -9.33
CA TRP A 278 -3.93 -11.25 -8.26
C TRP A 278 -4.48 -10.89 -6.88
N THR A 279 -4.85 -9.63 -6.67
CA THR A 279 -5.47 -9.16 -5.42
C THR A 279 -6.78 -9.90 -5.15
N SER A 280 -7.63 -10.09 -6.16
CA SER A 280 -8.83 -10.91 -6.06
C SER A 280 -8.52 -12.33 -5.58
N TYR A 281 -7.58 -13.00 -6.24
CA TYR A 281 -7.15 -14.36 -5.88
C TYR A 281 -6.63 -14.45 -4.45
N THR A 282 -5.77 -13.53 -4.03
CA THR A 282 -5.20 -13.52 -2.68
C THR A 282 -6.27 -13.30 -1.60
N LEU A 283 -7.21 -12.38 -1.83
CA LEU A 283 -8.32 -12.12 -0.90
C LEU A 283 -9.25 -13.32 -0.77
N ILE A 284 -9.68 -13.91 -1.89
CA ILE A 284 -10.57 -15.09 -1.88
C ILE A 284 -9.87 -16.30 -1.26
N SER A 285 -8.59 -16.51 -1.56
CA SER A 285 -7.81 -17.62 -1.00
C SER A 285 -7.62 -17.48 0.51
N ALA A 286 -7.34 -16.26 1.00
CA ALA A 286 -7.26 -15.98 2.42
C ALA A 286 -8.60 -16.24 3.13
N ALA A 287 -9.71 -15.76 2.56
CA ALA A 287 -11.05 -16.00 3.11
C ALA A 287 -11.42 -17.49 3.17
N ARG A 288 -11.02 -18.27 2.16
CA ARG A 288 -11.23 -19.74 2.16
C ARG A 288 -10.41 -20.45 3.22
N LYS A 289 -9.15 -20.02 3.44
CA LYS A 289 -8.28 -20.59 4.48
C LYS A 289 -8.84 -20.32 5.88
N ASP A 290 -9.25 -19.08 6.18
CA ASP A 290 -9.83 -18.72 7.46
C ASP A 290 -11.12 -19.49 7.75
N LYS A 291 -11.99 -19.66 6.72
CA LYS A 291 -13.21 -20.47 6.85
C LYS A 291 -12.91 -21.95 7.17
N LYS A 292 -11.87 -22.53 6.57
CA LYS A 292 -11.44 -23.91 6.86
C LYS A 292 -10.82 -24.06 8.25
N ALA A 293 -10.18 -23.01 8.75
CA ALA A 293 -9.56 -22.96 10.08
C ALA A 293 -10.55 -22.66 11.22
N GLY A 294 -11.84 -22.42 10.91
CA GLY A 294 -12.86 -22.09 11.91
C GLY A 294 -12.71 -20.69 12.51
N VAL A 295 -11.91 -19.83 11.91
CA VAL A 295 -11.64 -18.44 12.32
C VAL A 295 -12.58 -17.51 11.53
N ALA A 296 -13.90 -17.76 11.58
CA ALA A 296 -14.88 -16.98 10.83
C ALA A 296 -15.69 -16.07 11.76
#